data_f5dac77b8efa83a54b636b0fdd9e9cd2
#
_entry.id   f5dac77b8efa83a54b636b0fdd9e9cd2
#
_cell.length_a   1.000
_cell.length_b   1.000
_cell.length_c   1.000
_cell.angle_alpha   90.00
_cell.angle_beta   90.00
_cell.angle_gamma   90.00
#
_symmetry.space_group_name_H-M   'P 1'
#
loop_
_entity.id
_entity.type
_entity.pdbx_description
1 polymer ?
#
loop_
_entity_poly.entity_id
_entity_poly.type
_entity_poly.pdbx_seq_one_letter_code
_entity_poly.pdbx_strand_id
1 'polypeptide(L)'
;MKLSFIGGGNMAQAMVGGLLAKKSFRADQIFVADPDAKARAKVSRLLKRGGQVSASVRDLRGLGSLVILAVKPQAMEAACREGLADRLRGEAVLSIAAGIRLDSISRWLKGHARLIRCMPNTPALIGAGITGAFARPAVSRAQRNLAQRVLQSVGKVVWLDDEALLDAVTAVSGSGPAYFFWLIEQLEAAGVALGLAPGVARELAIQTALGAAKLAARGKDSPASLRERVTSKGGTTEAALEVFAREALGERFRKAVAAARTRGTELGDILGKDA
;
A
#
# COMPACT_ATOMS: atom_id res chain seq x y z
N MET A 1 -2.16 -22.25 10.54
CA MET A 1 -1.28 -21.43 9.68
C MET A 1 -0.72 -20.30 10.52
N LYS A 2 0.54 -19.93 10.32
CA LYS A 2 1.21 -18.82 11.01
C LYS A 2 1.73 -17.82 9.98
N LEU A 3 1.95 -16.59 10.41
CA LEU A 3 2.51 -15.50 9.59
C LEU A 3 3.77 -14.98 10.25
N SER A 4 4.78 -14.63 9.44
CA SER A 4 5.99 -13.96 9.92
C SER A 4 6.15 -12.62 9.23
N PHE A 5 6.26 -11.56 10.00
CA PHE A 5 6.57 -10.22 9.51
C PHE A 5 8.05 -9.92 9.80
N ILE A 6 8.77 -9.56 8.77
CA ILE A 6 10.12 -9.03 8.85
C ILE A 6 10.02 -7.52 8.68
N GLY A 7 10.15 -6.82 9.82
CA GLY A 7 9.78 -5.42 9.96
C GLY A 7 8.44 -5.24 10.69
N GLY A 8 8.42 -4.39 11.71
CA GLY A 8 7.27 -4.03 12.55
C GLY A 8 6.83 -2.56 12.37
N GLY A 9 7.13 -1.96 11.21
CA GLY A 9 6.77 -0.57 10.87
C GLY A 9 5.26 -0.34 10.75
N ASN A 10 4.86 0.89 10.39
CA ASN A 10 3.45 1.29 10.35
C ASN A 10 2.57 0.37 9.49
N MET A 11 3.03 -0.05 8.31
CA MET A 11 2.25 -0.94 7.45
C MET A 11 2.09 -2.34 8.04
N ALA A 12 3.15 -2.90 8.66
CA ALA A 12 3.07 -4.17 9.38
C ALA A 12 2.08 -4.07 10.54
N GLN A 13 2.13 -2.97 11.32
CA GLN A 13 1.20 -2.72 12.42
C GLN A 13 -0.26 -2.62 11.93
N ALA A 14 -0.50 -1.94 10.81
CA ALA A 14 -1.81 -1.86 10.18
C ALA A 14 -2.33 -3.26 9.78
N MET A 15 -1.49 -4.06 9.10
CA MET A 15 -1.84 -5.42 8.70
C MET A 15 -2.13 -6.31 9.91
N VAL A 16 -1.27 -6.30 10.92
CA VAL A 16 -1.46 -7.06 12.17
C VAL A 16 -2.76 -6.63 12.85
N GLY A 17 -2.98 -5.32 13.01
CA GLY A 17 -4.22 -4.79 13.58
C GLY A 17 -5.46 -5.22 12.81
N GLY A 18 -5.43 -5.11 11.47
CA GLY A 18 -6.52 -5.52 10.59
C GLY A 18 -6.82 -7.03 10.65
N LEU A 19 -5.78 -7.87 10.71
CA LEU A 19 -5.91 -9.32 10.85
C LEU A 19 -6.59 -9.71 12.17
N LEU A 20 -6.20 -9.06 13.27
CA LEU A 20 -6.78 -9.29 14.59
C LEU A 20 -8.21 -8.77 14.68
N ALA A 21 -8.48 -7.55 14.20
CA ALA A 21 -9.80 -6.94 14.21
C ALA A 21 -10.83 -7.75 13.40
N LYS A 22 -10.43 -8.26 12.24
CA LYS A 22 -11.26 -9.15 11.40
C LYS A 22 -11.29 -10.61 11.87
N LYS A 23 -10.61 -10.93 12.97
CA LYS A 23 -10.50 -12.31 13.50
C LYS A 23 -9.99 -13.31 12.46
N SER A 24 -9.26 -12.85 11.45
CA SER A 24 -8.71 -13.69 10.38
C SER A 24 -7.52 -14.54 10.86
N PHE A 25 -6.80 -14.02 11.86
CA PHE A 25 -5.71 -14.69 12.58
C PHE A 25 -5.77 -14.34 14.05
N ARG A 26 -5.32 -15.29 14.90
CA ARG A 26 -5.10 -15.04 16.32
C ARG A 26 -3.69 -14.51 16.55
N ALA A 27 -3.48 -13.83 17.67
CA ALA A 27 -2.17 -13.26 18.01
C ALA A 27 -1.06 -14.32 18.07
N ASP A 28 -1.34 -15.51 18.59
CA ASP A 28 -0.40 -16.64 18.70
C ASP A 28 0.07 -17.21 17.34
N GLN A 29 -0.60 -16.80 16.27
CA GLN A 29 -0.27 -17.18 14.89
C GLN A 29 0.63 -16.15 14.18
N ILE A 30 0.96 -15.03 14.85
CA ILE A 30 1.70 -13.91 14.26
C ILE A 30 3.06 -13.78 14.93
N PHE A 31 4.12 -13.81 14.11
CA PHE A 31 5.50 -13.61 14.51
C PHE A 31 6.02 -12.34 13.85
N VAL A 32 6.79 -11.54 14.59
CA VAL A 32 7.35 -10.28 14.07
C VAL A 32 8.80 -10.18 14.48
N ALA A 33 9.68 -9.89 13.54
CA ALA A 33 11.07 -9.55 13.80
C ALA A 33 11.35 -8.12 13.36
N ASP A 34 11.87 -7.28 14.25
CA ASP A 34 12.28 -5.90 13.95
C ASP A 34 13.43 -5.49 14.88
N PRO A 35 14.54 -4.94 14.39
CA PRO A 35 15.64 -4.48 15.25
C PRO A 35 15.27 -3.27 16.12
N ASP A 36 14.29 -2.44 15.72
CA ASP A 36 13.85 -1.28 16.49
C ASP A 36 12.97 -1.69 17.68
N ALA A 37 13.45 -1.40 18.89
CA ALA A 37 12.74 -1.67 20.13
C ALA A 37 11.38 -0.94 20.21
N LYS A 38 11.26 0.27 19.65
CA LYS A 38 10.00 1.05 19.64
C LYS A 38 8.96 0.38 18.73
N ALA A 39 9.37 -0.11 17.56
CA ALA A 39 8.51 -0.87 16.66
C ALA A 39 8.04 -2.16 17.33
N ARG A 40 8.96 -2.93 17.92
CA ARG A 40 8.62 -4.15 18.68
C ARG A 40 7.62 -3.89 19.79
N ALA A 41 7.81 -2.83 20.58
CA ALA A 41 6.89 -2.48 21.67
C ALA A 41 5.47 -2.19 21.18
N LYS A 42 5.32 -1.48 20.03
CA LYS A 42 4.01 -1.21 19.42
C LYS A 42 3.33 -2.49 18.96
N VAL A 43 4.05 -3.36 18.26
CA VAL A 43 3.52 -4.65 17.80
C VAL A 43 3.15 -5.56 18.98
N SER A 44 3.99 -5.63 20.02
CA SER A 44 3.72 -6.43 21.20
C SER A 44 2.42 -6.02 21.92
N ARG A 45 2.11 -4.71 21.95
CA ARG A 45 0.81 -4.21 22.46
C ARG A 45 -0.36 -4.69 21.61
N LEU A 46 -0.24 -4.66 20.29
CA LEU A 46 -1.28 -5.18 19.38
C LEU A 46 -1.52 -6.68 19.61
N LEU A 47 -0.46 -7.47 19.76
CA LEU A 47 -0.53 -8.91 19.96
C LEU A 47 -0.95 -9.32 21.39
N LYS A 48 -1.06 -8.37 22.34
CA LYS A 48 -1.47 -8.63 23.73
C LYS A 48 -0.70 -9.81 24.36
N ARG A 49 0.60 -9.93 24.08
CA ARG A 49 1.51 -11.03 24.49
C ARG A 49 1.18 -12.43 23.91
N GLY A 50 0.23 -12.54 22.98
CA GLY A 50 -0.13 -13.84 22.38
C GLY A 50 0.77 -14.30 21.25
N GLY A 51 1.50 -13.38 20.58
CA GLY A 51 2.40 -13.66 19.47
C GLY A 51 3.87 -13.66 19.87
N GLN A 52 4.76 -13.89 18.91
CA GLN A 52 6.20 -13.75 19.14
C GLN A 52 6.71 -12.46 18.50
N VAL A 53 7.44 -11.65 19.29
CA VAL A 53 8.15 -10.46 18.80
C VAL A 53 9.61 -10.57 19.22
N SER A 54 10.53 -10.43 18.26
CA SER A 54 11.98 -10.56 18.48
C SER A 54 12.76 -9.45 17.79
N ALA A 55 14.04 -9.31 18.15
CA ALA A 55 14.93 -8.35 17.51
C ALA A 55 15.42 -8.83 16.14
N SER A 56 15.57 -10.14 15.98
CA SER A 56 16.10 -10.78 14.78
C SER A 56 15.16 -11.88 14.28
N VAL A 57 15.22 -12.12 12.98
CA VAL A 57 14.60 -13.26 12.32
C VAL A 57 15.13 -14.59 12.87
N ARG A 58 16.39 -14.61 13.30
CA ARG A 58 17.05 -15.81 13.86
C ARG A 58 16.40 -16.26 15.17
N ASP A 59 15.86 -15.33 15.94
CA ASP A 59 15.24 -15.60 17.25
C ASP A 59 13.78 -16.05 17.15
N LEU A 60 13.18 -16.00 15.97
CA LEU A 60 11.83 -16.55 15.77
C LEU A 60 11.84 -18.08 15.91
N ARG A 61 10.90 -18.65 16.66
CA ARG A 61 10.76 -20.11 16.88
C ARG A 61 10.54 -20.91 15.60
N GLY A 62 10.16 -20.24 14.50
CA GLY A 62 9.95 -20.79 13.17
C GLY A 62 9.44 -19.73 12.23
N LEU A 63 9.37 -20.01 10.94
CA LEU A 63 8.69 -19.15 9.98
C LEU A 63 7.22 -19.57 9.84
N GLY A 64 6.36 -18.61 9.54
CA GLY A 64 4.97 -18.87 9.18
C GLY A 64 4.83 -19.36 7.74
N SER A 65 3.66 -19.85 7.38
CA SER A 65 3.35 -20.29 6.01
C SER A 65 3.44 -19.15 4.97
N LEU A 66 3.44 -17.91 5.41
CA LEU A 66 3.70 -16.71 4.63
C LEU A 66 4.65 -15.80 5.42
N VAL A 67 5.73 -15.37 4.78
CA VAL A 67 6.69 -14.41 5.30
C VAL A 67 6.45 -13.08 4.62
N ILE A 68 6.19 -12.04 5.39
CA ILE A 68 5.92 -10.69 4.91
C ILE A 68 7.16 -9.82 5.15
N LEU A 69 7.80 -9.36 4.07
CA LEU A 69 8.89 -8.39 4.10
C LEU A 69 8.31 -6.99 4.18
N ALA A 70 8.32 -6.42 5.38
CA ALA A 70 7.73 -5.13 5.71
C ALA A 70 8.77 -4.11 6.20
N VAL A 71 10.01 -4.27 5.80
CA VAL A 71 11.11 -3.33 6.02
C VAL A 71 11.14 -2.24 4.95
N LYS A 72 11.84 -1.14 5.23
CA LYS A 72 12.12 -0.11 4.23
C LYS A 72 12.95 -0.68 3.08
N PRO A 73 12.80 -0.17 1.83
CA PRO A 73 13.55 -0.67 0.69
C PRO A 73 15.07 -0.74 0.92
N GLN A 74 15.65 0.25 1.59
CA GLN A 74 17.09 0.34 1.90
C GLN A 74 17.59 -0.76 2.85
N ALA A 75 16.71 -1.35 3.65
CA ALA A 75 17.04 -2.43 4.58
C ALA A 75 16.67 -3.83 4.04
N MET A 76 16.17 -3.91 2.79
CA MET A 76 15.59 -5.15 2.27
C MET A 76 16.65 -6.22 2.07
N GLU A 77 17.79 -5.87 1.48
CA GLU A 77 18.89 -6.81 1.23
C GLU A 77 19.39 -7.40 2.54
N ALA A 78 19.72 -6.56 3.53
CA ALA A 78 20.16 -7.01 4.84
C ALA A 78 19.12 -7.93 5.51
N ALA A 79 17.85 -7.55 5.48
CA ALA A 79 16.76 -8.36 6.04
C ALA A 79 16.63 -9.75 5.36
N CYS A 80 16.89 -9.83 4.05
CA CYS A 80 16.90 -11.09 3.32
C CYS A 80 18.11 -11.95 3.65
N ARG A 81 19.31 -11.36 3.66
CA ARG A 81 20.59 -12.08 3.87
C ARG A 81 20.82 -12.47 5.32
N GLU A 82 20.39 -11.67 6.29
CA GLU A 82 20.65 -11.85 7.72
C GLU A 82 19.79 -12.95 8.38
N GLY A 83 19.87 -14.15 7.84
CA GLY A 83 19.29 -15.35 8.41
C GLY A 83 17.91 -15.75 7.89
N LEU A 84 17.23 -14.93 7.08
CA LEU A 84 15.97 -15.35 6.47
C LEU A 84 16.19 -16.37 5.36
N ALA A 85 17.16 -16.12 4.47
CA ALA A 85 17.46 -17.00 3.35
C ALA A 85 17.74 -18.46 3.78
N ASP A 86 18.44 -18.66 4.90
CA ASP A 86 18.81 -19.99 5.41
C ASP A 86 17.64 -20.74 6.08
N ARG A 87 16.59 -20.02 6.42
CA ARG A 87 15.42 -20.55 7.13
C ARG A 87 14.24 -20.89 6.25
N LEU A 88 14.20 -20.36 5.04
CA LEU A 88 13.12 -20.65 4.08
C LEU A 88 13.22 -22.11 3.62
N ARG A 89 12.08 -22.82 3.64
CA ARG A 89 11.98 -24.22 3.17
C ARG A 89 10.98 -24.37 2.02
N GLY A 90 10.01 -23.45 1.92
CA GLY A 90 8.97 -23.55 0.90
C GLY A 90 7.83 -22.58 1.15
N GLU A 91 8.00 -21.70 2.12
CA GLU A 91 7.07 -20.61 2.45
C GLU A 91 6.98 -19.63 1.28
N ALA A 92 5.83 -19.04 1.08
CA ALA A 92 5.75 -17.89 0.19
C ALA A 92 6.31 -16.64 0.91
N VAL A 93 7.03 -15.81 0.16
CA VAL A 93 7.55 -14.53 0.64
C VAL A 93 6.82 -13.40 -0.08
N LEU A 94 6.19 -12.51 0.68
CA LEU A 94 5.44 -11.36 0.21
C LEU A 94 6.17 -10.08 0.57
N SER A 95 6.60 -9.31 -0.42
CA SER A 95 7.22 -8.00 -0.23
C SER A 95 6.18 -6.88 -0.40
N ILE A 96 6.17 -5.92 0.56
CA ILE A 96 5.40 -4.68 0.47
C ILE A 96 6.28 -3.46 0.17
N ALA A 97 7.56 -3.67 -0.13
CA ALA A 97 8.50 -2.58 -0.37
C ALA A 97 8.33 -1.98 -1.76
N ALA A 98 8.21 -0.65 -1.81
CA ALA A 98 8.19 0.07 -3.07
C ALA A 98 9.53 -0.08 -3.81
N GLY A 99 9.48 -0.22 -5.14
CA GLY A 99 10.65 -0.22 -6.00
C GLY A 99 11.45 -1.53 -6.05
N ILE A 100 11.47 -2.38 -5.04
CA ILE A 100 12.28 -3.60 -5.04
C ILE A 100 11.63 -4.69 -5.90
N ARG A 101 12.33 -5.11 -6.95
CA ARG A 101 11.87 -6.18 -7.87
C ARG A 101 12.09 -7.57 -7.29
N LEU A 102 11.27 -8.52 -7.71
CA LEU A 102 11.35 -9.91 -7.23
C LEU A 102 12.65 -10.60 -7.59
N ASP A 103 13.32 -10.21 -8.67
CA ASP A 103 14.63 -10.75 -9.03
C ASP A 103 15.69 -10.41 -8.00
N SER A 104 15.70 -9.18 -7.50
CA SER A 104 16.62 -8.77 -6.43
C SER A 104 16.34 -9.55 -5.14
N ILE A 105 15.05 -9.63 -4.74
CA ILE A 105 14.66 -10.42 -3.56
C ILE A 105 15.06 -11.90 -3.73
N SER A 106 14.86 -12.46 -4.91
CA SER A 106 15.24 -13.86 -5.22
C SER A 106 16.76 -14.07 -5.02
N ARG A 107 17.60 -13.18 -5.57
CA ARG A 107 19.05 -13.25 -5.38
C ARG A 107 19.45 -13.18 -3.91
N TRP A 108 18.90 -12.22 -3.17
CA TRP A 108 19.18 -12.06 -1.73
C TRP A 108 18.68 -13.24 -0.89
N LEU A 109 17.66 -13.95 -1.36
CA LEU A 109 17.10 -15.16 -0.75
C LEU A 109 17.64 -16.47 -1.39
N LYS A 110 18.86 -16.44 -1.97
CA LYS A 110 19.55 -17.62 -2.52
C LYS A 110 18.72 -18.36 -3.58
N GLY A 111 18.03 -17.64 -4.46
CA GLY A 111 17.23 -18.22 -5.54
C GLY A 111 15.80 -18.64 -5.14
N HIS A 112 15.31 -18.19 -3.98
CA HIS A 112 13.94 -18.53 -3.58
C HIS A 112 12.93 -18.08 -4.64
N ALA A 113 12.05 -19.01 -5.09
CA ALA A 113 11.17 -18.77 -6.24
C ALA A 113 9.73 -18.36 -5.86
N ARG A 114 9.27 -18.68 -4.65
CA ARG A 114 7.87 -18.46 -4.22
C ARG A 114 7.67 -17.02 -3.70
N LEU A 115 7.73 -16.07 -4.62
CA LEU A 115 7.76 -14.64 -4.32
C LEU A 115 6.49 -13.95 -4.79
N ILE A 116 5.99 -13.05 -3.95
CA ILE A 116 4.87 -12.14 -4.22
C ILE A 116 5.37 -10.72 -3.97
N ARG A 117 5.14 -9.82 -4.92
CA ARG A 117 5.35 -8.38 -4.73
C ARG A 117 4.00 -7.68 -4.66
N CYS A 118 3.87 -6.74 -3.76
CA CYS A 118 2.67 -5.94 -3.70
C CYS A 118 2.98 -4.49 -3.31
N MET A 119 2.06 -3.61 -3.67
CA MET A 119 2.12 -2.20 -3.37
C MET A 119 0.83 -1.76 -2.68
N PRO A 120 0.78 -1.78 -1.34
CA PRO A 120 -0.30 -1.17 -0.56
C PRO A 120 -0.19 0.36 -0.58
N ASN A 121 -1.19 1.03 -0.03
CA ASN A 121 -1.17 2.48 0.16
C ASN A 121 -1.55 2.90 1.59
N THR A 122 -1.29 4.16 1.94
CA THR A 122 -1.48 4.67 3.31
C THR A 122 -2.89 4.57 3.87
N PRO A 123 -4.01 4.62 3.11
CA PRO A 123 -5.35 4.37 3.64
C PRO A 123 -5.53 2.97 4.25
N ALA A 124 -4.61 2.04 4.03
CA ALA A 124 -4.53 0.76 4.72
C ALA A 124 -4.51 0.90 6.26
N LEU A 125 -3.95 2.02 6.78
CA LEU A 125 -3.91 2.31 8.22
C LEU A 125 -5.30 2.37 8.87
N ILE A 126 -6.32 2.69 8.08
CA ILE A 126 -7.72 2.76 8.52
C ILE A 126 -8.60 1.69 7.85
N GLY A 127 -8.01 0.67 7.25
CA GLY A 127 -8.73 -0.41 6.58
C GLY A 127 -9.37 -0.04 5.24
N ALA A 128 -9.09 1.15 4.70
CA ALA A 128 -9.61 1.67 3.43
C ALA A 128 -8.55 1.65 2.30
N GLY A 129 -7.54 0.80 2.42
CA GLY A 129 -6.47 0.69 1.44
C GLY A 129 -6.87 -0.04 0.16
N ILE A 130 -5.99 0.06 -0.83
CA ILE A 130 -5.97 -0.82 -2.01
C ILE A 130 -4.53 -1.28 -2.23
N THR A 131 -4.39 -2.54 -2.62
CA THR A 131 -3.09 -3.16 -2.85
C THR A 131 -3.07 -3.78 -4.24
N GLY A 132 -2.16 -3.35 -5.11
CA GLY A 132 -1.79 -4.11 -6.30
C GLY A 132 -0.83 -5.22 -5.92
N ALA A 133 -0.99 -6.43 -6.48
CA ALA A 133 -0.16 -7.58 -6.17
C ALA A 133 0.17 -8.39 -7.43
N PHE A 134 1.40 -8.92 -7.48
CA PHE A 134 1.87 -9.85 -8.50
C PHE A 134 2.51 -11.05 -7.80
N ALA A 135 2.29 -12.25 -8.32
CA ALA A 135 2.88 -13.49 -7.82
C ALA A 135 3.65 -14.21 -8.92
N ARG A 136 4.87 -14.69 -8.63
CA ARG A 136 5.61 -15.55 -9.56
C ARG A 136 4.89 -16.90 -9.78
N PRO A 137 5.09 -17.56 -10.92
CA PRO A 137 4.45 -18.85 -11.23
C PRO A 137 4.68 -19.95 -10.20
N ALA A 138 5.80 -19.91 -9.47
CA ALA A 138 6.13 -20.88 -8.42
C ALA A 138 5.25 -20.74 -7.15
N VAL A 139 4.49 -19.67 -7.01
CA VAL A 139 3.55 -19.46 -5.90
C VAL A 139 2.30 -20.28 -6.13
N SER A 140 2.01 -21.23 -5.24
CA SER A 140 0.82 -22.05 -5.35
C SER A 140 -0.47 -21.25 -5.13
N ARG A 141 -1.59 -21.78 -5.63
CA ARG A 141 -2.93 -21.19 -5.41
C ARG A 141 -3.24 -21.01 -3.91
N ALA A 142 -2.85 -21.96 -3.09
CA ALA A 142 -3.05 -21.87 -1.63
C ALA A 142 -2.24 -20.73 -1.00
N GLN A 143 -1.00 -20.53 -1.43
CA GLN A 143 -0.14 -19.45 -0.97
C GLN A 143 -0.67 -18.08 -1.45
N ARG A 144 -1.10 -18.00 -2.71
CA ARG A 144 -1.75 -16.79 -3.25
C ARG A 144 -3.02 -16.44 -2.47
N ASN A 145 -3.85 -17.42 -2.16
CA ASN A 145 -5.07 -17.21 -1.35
C ASN A 145 -4.74 -16.78 0.08
N LEU A 146 -3.65 -17.27 0.66
CA LEU A 146 -3.19 -16.84 1.97
C LEU A 146 -2.73 -15.38 1.94
N ALA A 147 -1.92 -15.00 0.95
CA ALA A 147 -1.50 -13.62 0.71
C ALA A 147 -2.71 -12.69 0.49
N GLN A 148 -3.67 -13.10 -0.33
CA GLN A 148 -4.95 -12.39 -0.54
C GLN A 148 -5.65 -12.07 0.79
N ARG A 149 -5.83 -13.06 1.66
CA ARG A 149 -6.47 -12.86 2.98
C ARG A 149 -5.71 -11.90 3.86
N VAL A 150 -4.38 -11.96 3.85
CA VAL A 150 -3.53 -11.05 4.62
C VAL A 150 -3.68 -9.62 4.10
N LEU A 151 -3.58 -9.41 2.80
CA LEU A 151 -3.71 -8.09 2.18
C LEU A 151 -5.13 -7.51 2.34
N GLN A 152 -6.16 -8.34 2.27
CA GLN A 152 -7.55 -7.93 2.49
C GLN A 152 -7.84 -7.47 3.92
N SER A 153 -6.94 -7.73 4.87
CA SER A 153 -7.10 -7.22 6.24
C SER A 153 -7.11 -5.69 6.30
N VAL A 154 -6.48 -5.02 5.33
CA VAL A 154 -6.29 -3.57 5.30
C VAL A 154 -6.95 -2.88 4.09
N GLY A 155 -7.69 -3.60 3.24
CA GLY A 155 -8.37 -3.00 2.10
C GLY A 155 -8.67 -3.97 0.96
N LYS A 156 -8.85 -3.42 -0.25
CA LYS A 156 -9.07 -4.20 -1.48
C LYS A 156 -7.74 -4.70 -2.05
N VAL A 157 -7.80 -5.77 -2.85
CA VAL A 157 -6.62 -6.34 -3.53
C VAL A 157 -6.94 -6.52 -5.01
N VAL A 158 -6.03 -6.11 -5.87
CA VAL A 158 -6.06 -6.33 -7.31
C VAL A 158 -4.82 -7.11 -7.70
N TRP A 159 -5.00 -8.26 -8.33
CA TRP A 159 -3.90 -9.05 -8.86
C TRP A 159 -3.58 -8.62 -10.27
N LEU A 160 -2.29 -8.58 -10.56
CA LEU A 160 -1.72 -8.20 -11.86
C LEU A 160 -1.07 -9.42 -12.51
N ASP A 161 -1.04 -9.42 -13.81
CA ASP A 161 -0.44 -10.51 -14.61
C ASP A 161 1.05 -10.24 -14.92
N ASP A 162 1.52 -9.00 -14.69
CA ASP A 162 2.91 -8.59 -14.91
C ASP A 162 3.42 -7.76 -13.71
N GLU A 163 4.64 -8.09 -13.24
CA GLU A 163 5.31 -7.35 -12.17
C GLU A 163 5.56 -5.88 -12.53
N ALA A 164 5.86 -5.58 -13.80
CA ALA A 164 6.14 -4.22 -14.27
C ALA A 164 4.96 -3.26 -14.07
N LEU A 165 3.72 -3.78 -14.03
CA LEU A 165 2.53 -2.97 -13.75
C LEU A 165 2.49 -2.41 -12.32
N LEU A 166 3.28 -2.95 -11.39
CA LEU A 166 3.36 -2.43 -10.02
C LEU A 166 3.98 -1.02 -9.95
N ASP A 167 4.76 -0.61 -10.95
CA ASP A 167 5.26 0.76 -11.02
C ASP A 167 4.11 1.73 -11.38
N ALA A 168 3.18 1.32 -12.24
CA ALA A 168 1.96 2.08 -12.49
C ALA A 168 1.03 2.10 -11.27
N VAL A 169 0.89 0.98 -10.55
CA VAL A 169 0.15 0.93 -9.27
C VAL A 169 0.77 1.88 -8.26
N THR A 170 2.09 1.96 -8.19
CA THR A 170 2.80 2.89 -7.29
C THR A 170 2.44 4.33 -7.62
N ALA A 171 2.45 4.71 -8.89
CA ALA A 171 2.09 6.05 -9.33
C ALA A 171 0.61 6.39 -9.08
N VAL A 172 -0.30 5.44 -9.36
CA VAL A 172 -1.76 5.69 -9.29
C VAL A 172 -2.29 5.58 -7.86
N SER A 173 -1.95 4.52 -7.13
CA SER A 173 -2.53 4.24 -5.81
C SER A 173 -1.54 4.37 -4.65
N GLY A 174 -0.26 4.11 -4.86
CA GLY A 174 0.78 4.33 -3.85
C GLY A 174 0.95 5.81 -3.54
N SER A 175 1.17 6.62 -4.56
CA SER A 175 1.27 8.08 -4.48
C SER A 175 -0.09 8.78 -4.45
N GLY A 176 -1.14 8.12 -4.93
CA GLY A 176 -2.49 8.66 -5.09
C GLY A 176 -3.07 9.38 -3.87
N PRO A 177 -2.91 8.89 -2.63
CA PRO A 177 -3.39 9.62 -1.46
C PRO A 177 -2.86 11.05 -1.37
N ALA A 178 -1.59 11.30 -1.77
CA ALA A 178 -1.03 12.64 -1.78
C ALA A 178 -1.72 13.56 -2.80
N TYR A 179 -2.17 13.03 -3.93
CA TYR A 179 -2.91 13.82 -4.92
C TYR A 179 -4.28 14.27 -4.40
N PHE A 180 -4.97 13.38 -3.68
CA PHE A 180 -6.25 13.72 -3.04
C PHE A 180 -6.05 14.69 -1.88
N PHE A 181 -5.00 14.56 -1.07
CA PHE A 181 -4.70 15.52 -0.02
C PHE A 181 -4.40 16.89 -0.60
N TRP A 182 -3.62 16.95 -1.68
CA TRP A 182 -3.36 18.20 -2.40
C TRP A 182 -4.65 18.83 -2.93
N LEU A 183 -5.55 18.04 -3.54
CA LEU A 183 -6.82 18.54 -4.05
C LEU A 183 -7.71 19.09 -2.92
N ILE A 184 -7.77 18.40 -1.78
CA ILE A 184 -8.50 18.86 -0.59
C ILE A 184 -7.89 20.18 -0.09
N GLU A 185 -6.57 20.30 -0.05
CA GLU A 185 -5.86 21.54 0.32
C GLU A 185 -6.20 22.70 -0.62
N GLN A 186 -6.25 22.47 -1.94
CA GLN A 186 -6.63 23.50 -2.91
C GLN A 186 -8.10 23.94 -2.74
N LEU A 187 -9.02 23.00 -2.47
CA LEU A 187 -10.42 23.33 -2.19
C LEU A 187 -10.59 24.14 -0.90
N GLU A 188 -9.84 23.79 0.16
CA GLU A 188 -9.80 24.54 1.42
C GLU A 188 -9.31 25.98 1.16
N ALA A 189 -8.17 26.13 0.46
CA ALA A 189 -7.58 27.42 0.14
C ALA A 189 -8.53 28.30 -0.70
N ALA A 190 -9.18 27.70 -1.71
CA ALA A 190 -10.17 28.39 -2.54
C ALA A 190 -11.37 28.85 -1.70
N GLY A 191 -11.89 28.00 -0.81
CA GLY A 191 -12.99 28.35 0.08
C GLY A 191 -12.67 29.53 0.98
N VAL A 192 -11.47 29.58 1.55
CA VAL A 192 -11.00 30.73 2.35
C VAL A 192 -10.88 31.98 1.49
N ALA A 193 -10.35 31.90 0.29
CA ALA A 193 -10.26 33.03 -0.64
C ALA A 193 -11.64 33.59 -1.06
N LEU A 194 -12.66 32.73 -1.03
CA LEU A 194 -14.06 33.11 -1.28
C LEU A 194 -14.80 33.60 -0.03
N GLY A 195 -14.10 33.76 1.11
CA GLY A 195 -14.65 34.36 2.34
C GLY A 195 -15.18 33.37 3.37
N LEU A 196 -14.98 32.06 3.19
CA LEU A 196 -15.33 31.08 4.21
C LEU A 196 -14.33 31.10 5.37
N ALA A 197 -14.81 30.89 6.59
CA ALA A 197 -13.91 30.68 7.72
C ALA A 197 -13.06 29.39 7.49
N PRO A 198 -11.76 29.39 7.86
CA PRO A 198 -10.85 28.26 7.55
C PRO A 198 -11.37 26.88 8.00
N GLY A 199 -11.97 26.79 9.18
CA GLY A 199 -12.55 25.55 9.69
C GLY A 199 -13.72 25.03 8.83
N VAL A 200 -14.56 25.96 8.35
CA VAL A 200 -15.71 25.63 7.48
C VAL A 200 -15.21 25.18 6.10
N ALA A 201 -14.26 25.91 5.50
CA ALA A 201 -13.68 25.56 4.21
C ALA A 201 -13.05 24.16 4.23
N ARG A 202 -12.29 23.84 5.28
CA ARG A 202 -11.67 22.52 5.49
C ARG A 202 -12.71 21.42 5.62
N GLU A 203 -13.74 21.60 6.44
CA GLU A 203 -14.78 20.58 6.63
C GLU A 203 -15.53 20.31 5.32
N LEU A 204 -15.90 21.35 4.59
CA LEU A 204 -16.54 21.24 3.27
C LEU A 204 -15.65 20.49 2.27
N ALA A 205 -14.37 20.83 2.17
CA ALA A 205 -13.43 20.19 1.24
C ALA A 205 -13.27 18.69 1.54
N ILE A 206 -13.04 18.32 2.80
CA ILE A 206 -12.88 16.93 3.21
C ILE A 206 -14.15 16.12 2.97
N GLN A 207 -15.31 16.63 3.42
CA GLN A 207 -16.58 15.90 3.30
C GLN A 207 -17.03 15.77 1.85
N THR A 208 -16.77 16.76 1.00
CA THR A 208 -17.03 16.70 -0.45
C THR A 208 -16.20 15.62 -1.10
N ALA A 209 -14.88 15.58 -0.85
CA ALA A 209 -13.99 14.56 -1.40
C ALA A 209 -14.42 13.15 -0.96
N LEU A 210 -14.73 12.96 0.33
CA LEU A 210 -15.20 11.69 0.89
C LEU A 210 -16.52 11.25 0.26
N GLY A 211 -17.48 12.16 0.10
CA GLY A 211 -18.78 11.90 -0.50
C GLY A 211 -18.67 11.47 -1.97
N ALA A 212 -17.90 12.21 -2.75
CA ALA A 212 -17.65 11.92 -4.17
C ALA A 212 -16.98 10.56 -4.36
N ALA A 213 -15.95 10.25 -3.57
CA ALA A 213 -15.27 8.95 -3.61
C ALA A 213 -16.21 7.79 -3.24
N LYS A 214 -17.07 7.98 -2.21
CA LYS A 214 -18.08 6.96 -1.83
C LYS A 214 -19.13 6.74 -2.93
N LEU A 215 -19.58 7.79 -3.62
CA LEU A 215 -20.49 7.67 -4.75
C LEU A 215 -19.84 6.89 -5.90
N ALA A 216 -18.62 7.26 -6.28
CA ALA A 216 -17.88 6.55 -7.32
C ALA A 216 -17.63 5.06 -6.97
N ALA A 217 -17.45 4.72 -5.69
CA ALA A 217 -17.20 3.36 -5.25
C ALA A 217 -18.46 2.48 -5.17
N ARG A 218 -19.65 3.06 -5.09
CA ARG A 218 -20.93 2.33 -4.92
C ARG A 218 -21.65 1.99 -6.21
N GLY A 219 -21.47 2.81 -7.23
CA GLY A 219 -22.23 2.70 -8.49
C GLY A 219 -21.51 1.88 -9.54
N LYS A 220 -22.24 1.59 -10.65
CA LYS A 220 -21.68 1.06 -11.89
C LYS A 220 -21.28 2.18 -12.86
N ASP A 221 -21.60 3.42 -12.51
CA ASP A 221 -21.34 4.58 -13.35
C ASP A 221 -19.86 4.92 -13.38
N SER A 222 -19.38 5.34 -14.55
CA SER A 222 -18.02 5.84 -14.67
C SER A 222 -17.85 7.18 -13.94
N PRO A 223 -16.64 7.54 -13.48
CA PRO A 223 -16.38 8.89 -12.94
C PRO A 223 -16.76 10.01 -13.92
N ALA A 224 -16.65 9.79 -15.22
CA ALA A 224 -17.09 10.74 -16.25
C ALA A 224 -18.59 10.97 -16.19
N SER A 225 -19.40 9.89 -16.19
CA SER A 225 -20.85 9.98 -16.09
C SER A 225 -21.32 10.63 -14.78
N LEU A 226 -20.64 10.34 -13.66
CA LEU A 226 -20.93 10.98 -12.38
C LEU A 226 -20.66 12.49 -12.44
N ARG A 227 -19.55 12.91 -13.06
CA ARG A 227 -19.23 14.32 -13.28
C ARG A 227 -20.29 15.01 -14.16
N GLU A 228 -20.70 14.39 -15.25
CA GLU A 228 -21.74 14.94 -16.14
C GLU A 228 -23.06 15.17 -15.42
N ARG A 229 -23.49 14.26 -14.55
CA ARG A 229 -24.75 14.39 -13.78
C ARG A 229 -24.77 15.56 -12.81
N VAL A 230 -23.61 16.02 -12.35
CA VAL A 230 -23.51 17.19 -11.46
C VAL A 230 -23.13 18.46 -12.21
N THR A 231 -23.12 18.42 -13.55
CA THR A 231 -22.78 19.55 -14.43
C THR A 231 -24.00 19.96 -15.23
N SER A 232 -24.78 20.90 -14.67
CA SER A 232 -25.90 21.49 -15.39
C SER A 232 -25.41 22.60 -16.34
N LYS A 233 -26.09 22.70 -17.52
CA LYS A 233 -25.80 23.72 -18.53
C LYS A 233 -25.96 25.13 -17.95
N GLY A 234 -24.97 25.99 -18.12
CA GLY A 234 -24.93 27.34 -17.55
C GLY A 234 -24.69 27.38 -16.04
N GLY A 235 -24.36 26.24 -15.42
CA GLY A 235 -24.18 26.15 -13.99
C GLY A 235 -22.74 26.43 -13.51
N THR A 236 -22.58 26.55 -12.19
CA THR A 236 -21.29 26.83 -11.55
C THR A 236 -20.25 25.72 -11.80
N THR A 237 -20.70 24.47 -11.87
CA THR A 237 -19.81 23.31 -12.15
C THR A 237 -19.28 23.38 -13.58
N GLU A 238 -20.10 23.73 -14.56
CA GLU A 238 -19.68 23.89 -15.96
C GLU A 238 -18.62 24.97 -16.08
N ALA A 239 -18.86 26.16 -15.51
CA ALA A 239 -17.88 27.26 -15.51
C ALA A 239 -16.53 26.87 -14.91
N ALA A 240 -16.52 26.11 -13.82
CA ALA A 240 -15.28 25.62 -13.23
C ALA A 240 -14.56 24.60 -14.13
N LEU A 241 -15.30 23.66 -14.74
CA LEU A 241 -14.74 22.64 -15.63
C LEU A 241 -14.19 23.26 -16.93
N GLU A 242 -14.79 24.33 -17.44
CA GLU A 242 -14.26 25.11 -18.57
C GLU A 242 -12.89 25.72 -18.26
N VAL A 243 -12.69 26.26 -17.04
CA VAL A 243 -11.38 26.73 -16.60
C VAL A 243 -10.39 25.57 -16.58
N PHE A 244 -10.75 24.42 -16.00
CA PHE A 244 -9.87 23.25 -15.96
C PHE A 244 -9.48 22.77 -17.36
N ALA A 245 -10.41 22.82 -18.32
CA ALA A 245 -10.16 22.46 -19.70
C ALA A 245 -9.21 23.45 -20.39
N ARG A 246 -9.48 24.76 -20.25
CA ARG A 246 -8.66 25.84 -20.83
C ARG A 246 -7.22 25.80 -20.31
N GLU A 247 -7.04 25.52 -19.01
CA GLU A 247 -5.73 25.41 -18.36
C GLU A 247 -5.07 24.03 -18.55
N ALA A 248 -5.67 23.12 -19.34
CA ALA A 248 -5.19 21.77 -19.62
C ALA A 248 -4.86 20.95 -18.35
N LEU A 249 -5.64 21.14 -17.26
CA LEU A 249 -5.35 20.54 -15.96
C LEU A 249 -5.28 19.02 -16.04
N GLY A 250 -6.14 18.39 -16.83
CA GLY A 250 -6.13 16.93 -17.01
C GLY A 250 -4.84 16.42 -17.64
N GLU A 251 -4.26 17.14 -18.61
CA GLU A 251 -2.96 16.79 -19.20
C GLU A 251 -1.82 16.96 -18.21
N ARG A 252 -1.78 18.08 -17.49
CA ARG A 252 -0.78 18.36 -16.46
C ARG A 252 -0.81 17.30 -15.36
N PHE A 253 -2.00 16.89 -14.92
CA PHE A 253 -2.16 15.83 -13.94
C PHE A 253 -1.61 14.48 -14.46
N ARG A 254 -1.93 14.08 -15.70
CA ARG A 254 -1.38 12.85 -16.28
C ARG A 254 0.16 12.90 -16.38
N LYS A 255 0.75 14.04 -16.74
CA LYS A 255 2.21 14.23 -16.76
C LYS A 255 2.82 14.04 -15.35
N ALA A 256 2.18 14.58 -14.32
CA ALA A 256 2.63 14.41 -12.94
C ALA A 256 2.60 12.93 -12.49
N VAL A 257 1.52 12.21 -12.80
CA VAL A 257 1.42 10.76 -12.51
C VAL A 257 2.45 9.94 -13.29
N ALA A 258 2.70 10.30 -14.55
CA ALA A 258 3.76 9.66 -15.36
C ALA A 258 5.16 9.86 -14.75
N ALA A 259 5.46 11.07 -14.26
CA ALA A 259 6.71 11.35 -13.57
C ALA A 259 6.89 10.50 -12.29
N ALA A 260 5.80 10.30 -11.54
CA ALA A 260 5.81 9.41 -10.37
C ALA A 260 6.12 7.96 -10.76
N ARG A 261 5.58 7.46 -11.88
CA ARG A 261 5.91 6.13 -12.42
C ARG A 261 7.39 6.03 -12.78
N THR A 262 7.91 6.99 -13.56
CA THR A 262 9.32 7.02 -13.96
C THR A 262 10.23 6.97 -12.73
N ARG A 263 9.93 7.80 -11.72
CA ARG A 263 10.72 7.79 -10.48
C ARG A 263 10.64 6.47 -9.72
N GLY A 264 9.49 5.81 -9.74
CA GLY A 264 9.31 4.47 -9.16
C GLY A 264 10.21 3.43 -9.82
N THR A 265 10.30 3.44 -11.14
CA THR A 265 11.20 2.56 -11.92
C THR A 265 12.67 2.84 -11.62
N GLU A 266 13.11 4.11 -11.64
CA GLU A 266 14.47 4.53 -11.29
C GLU A 266 14.89 4.05 -9.89
N LEU A 267 14.00 4.23 -8.91
CA LEU A 267 14.25 3.77 -7.53
C LEU A 267 14.41 2.24 -7.49
N GLY A 268 13.63 1.51 -8.29
CA GLY A 268 13.76 0.06 -8.42
C GLY A 268 15.13 -0.37 -8.96
N ASP A 269 15.62 0.36 -9.95
CA ASP A 269 16.93 0.11 -10.55
C ASP A 269 18.09 0.45 -9.60
N ILE A 270 17.95 1.49 -8.79
CA ILE A 270 18.96 1.90 -7.81
C ILE A 270 18.99 0.93 -6.61
N LEU A 271 17.83 0.64 -6.02
CA LEU A 271 17.71 -0.13 -4.78
C LEU A 271 17.77 -1.65 -5.00
N GLY A 272 17.59 -2.11 -6.22
CA GLY A 272 17.69 -3.53 -6.58
C GLY A 272 19.09 -3.99 -6.96
N LYS A 273 20.08 -3.10 -7.02
CA LYS A 273 21.50 -3.46 -7.22
C LYS A 273 22.03 -4.08 -5.94
N ASP A 274 22.95 -5.04 -6.09
CA ASP A 274 23.73 -5.54 -4.96
C ASP A 274 24.68 -4.43 -4.48
N ALA A 275 24.78 -4.26 -3.16
CA ALA A 275 25.71 -3.32 -2.53
C ALA A 275 27.15 -3.84 -2.59
#